data_d0686f02581cbddf3aadd4bf5e133284
#
_entry.id   d0686f02581cbddf3aadd4bf5e133284
#
_cell.length_a   1.000
_cell.length_b   1.000
_cell.length_c   1.000
_cell.angle_alpha   90.00
_cell.angle_beta   90.00
_cell.angle_gamma   90.00
#
_symmetry.space_group_name_H-M   'P 1'
#
loop_
_entity.id
_entity.type
_entity.pdbx_description
1 polymer ?
#
loop_
_entity_poly.entity_id
_entity_poly.type
_entity_poly.pdbx_seq_one_letter_code
_entity_poly.pdbx_strand_id
1 'polypeptide(L)'
;MGQKVNPHGLRVGVIKDWDSKWYAEGNFSDYLVEDYNIRKFLKKKLYSAGVSRIEIERASDRVKVIIYTAKPGVVIGKGGAEIEKVKKEMQKLTDKKLVVDIKEVKRPDKDAQLVAENIALQLENRVSFRRAMKSCMGRSMKSGIKGIKTAVSGRLGGADIARTEFYSEGTIPLQTLRADIDYGFAEADTTYGKLGVKVWIYKGEVLPTKANKEGSDK
;
A
#
# COMPACT_ATOMS: atom_id res chain seq x y z
N MET A 1 -20.96 15.39 8.85
CA MET A 1 -19.62 15.39 8.20
C MET A 1 -19.68 14.47 6.98
N GLY A 2 -19.19 14.92 5.82
CA GLY A 2 -19.23 14.11 4.59
C GLY A 2 -18.30 12.91 4.60
N GLN A 3 -18.57 11.94 3.75
CA GLN A 3 -17.74 10.78 3.49
C GLN A 3 -16.34 11.19 2.98
N LYS A 4 -15.29 10.56 3.51
CA LYS A 4 -13.92 10.82 3.06
C LYS A 4 -13.56 9.89 1.90
N VAL A 5 -13.11 10.46 0.79
CA VAL A 5 -12.63 9.73 -0.38
C VAL A 5 -11.21 9.22 -0.14
N ASN A 6 -10.86 8.10 -0.78
CA ASN A 6 -9.49 7.59 -0.78
C ASN A 6 -8.54 8.63 -1.42
N PRO A 7 -7.50 9.08 -0.72
CA PRO A 7 -6.57 10.09 -1.24
C PRO A 7 -5.86 9.70 -2.53
N HIS A 8 -5.59 8.40 -2.72
CA HIS A 8 -4.99 7.89 -3.95
C HIS A 8 -5.96 8.06 -5.13
N GLY A 9 -7.21 7.57 -4.98
CA GLY A 9 -8.23 7.69 -6.03
C GLY A 9 -8.55 9.14 -6.42
N LEU A 10 -8.53 10.07 -5.45
CA LEU A 10 -8.75 11.50 -5.73
C LEU A 10 -7.64 12.11 -6.61
N ARG A 11 -6.44 11.52 -6.61
CA ARG A 11 -5.23 12.04 -7.30
C ARG A 11 -4.83 11.26 -8.54
N VAL A 12 -5.58 10.21 -8.89
CA VAL A 12 -5.38 9.47 -10.14
C VAL A 12 -5.64 10.41 -11.32
N GLY A 13 -4.72 10.38 -12.29
CA GLY A 13 -4.74 11.28 -13.45
C GLY A 13 -4.17 12.68 -13.19
N VAL A 14 -3.87 13.06 -11.93
CA VAL A 14 -3.23 14.34 -11.59
C VAL A 14 -1.75 14.14 -11.22
N ILE A 15 -1.49 13.38 -10.15
CA ILE A 15 -0.14 13.09 -9.66
C ILE A 15 0.10 11.60 -9.40
N LYS A 16 -0.93 10.78 -9.41
CA LYS A 16 -0.88 9.34 -9.21
C LYS A 16 -1.34 8.62 -10.47
N ASP A 17 -0.81 7.43 -10.67
CA ASP A 17 -1.19 6.53 -11.76
C ASP A 17 -1.89 5.28 -11.19
N TRP A 18 -2.48 4.48 -12.08
CA TRP A 18 -3.12 3.22 -11.73
C TRP A 18 -2.10 2.15 -11.34
N ASP A 19 -2.49 1.28 -10.43
CA ASP A 19 -1.70 0.09 -10.07
C ASP A 19 -1.83 -1.04 -11.10
N SER A 20 -2.92 -1.05 -11.89
CA SER A 20 -3.10 -1.93 -13.05
C SER A 20 -2.97 -1.11 -14.32
N LYS A 21 -1.96 -1.41 -15.14
CA LYS A 21 -1.62 -0.68 -16.38
C LYS A 21 -1.89 -1.55 -17.58
N TRP A 22 -3.16 -1.59 -17.99
CA TRP A 22 -3.61 -2.32 -19.16
C TRP A 22 -4.97 -1.79 -19.66
N TYR A 23 -5.26 -2.09 -20.90
CA TYR A 23 -6.54 -1.81 -21.55
C TYR A 23 -7.13 -3.11 -22.09
N ALA A 24 -8.46 -3.29 -22.00
CA ALA A 24 -9.18 -4.43 -22.54
C ALA A 24 -10.57 -4.00 -23.03
N GLU A 25 -10.96 -4.45 -24.22
CA GLU A 25 -12.28 -4.15 -24.78
C GLU A 25 -13.33 -5.19 -24.38
N GLY A 26 -13.03 -6.50 -24.45
CA GLY A 26 -13.98 -7.57 -24.18
C GLY A 26 -13.75 -8.31 -22.85
N ASN A 27 -12.50 -8.58 -22.50
CA ASN A 27 -12.14 -9.46 -21.36
C ASN A 27 -11.80 -8.67 -20.09
N PHE A 28 -12.44 -7.51 -19.87
CA PHE A 28 -12.13 -6.65 -18.73
C PHE A 28 -12.41 -7.33 -17.38
N SER A 29 -13.56 -8.01 -17.26
CA SER A 29 -13.97 -8.70 -16.05
C SER A 29 -12.97 -9.79 -15.64
N ASP A 30 -12.52 -10.59 -16.61
CA ASP A 30 -11.62 -11.71 -16.36
C ASP A 30 -10.25 -11.22 -15.90
N TYR A 31 -9.70 -10.21 -16.58
CA TYR A 31 -8.43 -9.60 -16.19
C TYR A 31 -8.49 -8.94 -14.81
N LEU A 32 -9.62 -8.31 -14.46
CA LEU A 32 -9.80 -7.71 -13.14
C LEU A 32 -9.82 -8.77 -12.04
N VAL A 33 -10.53 -9.88 -12.26
CA VAL A 33 -10.60 -11.01 -11.31
C VAL A 33 -9.22 -11.67 -11.16
N GLU A 34 -8.49 -11.90 -12.26
CA GLU A 34 -7.13 -12.41 -12.22
C GLU A 34 -6.20 -11.49 -11.42
N ASP A 35 -6.22 -10.18 -11.69
CA ASP A 35 -5.40 -9.19 -10.98
C ASP A 35 -5.70 -9.18 -9.47
N TYR A 36 -6.97 -9.27 -9.10
CA TYR A 36 -7.37 -9.36 -7.70
C TYR A 36 -6.81 -10.61 -7.04
N ASN A 37 -6.94 -11.77 -7.70
CA ASN A 37 -6.44 -13.05 -7.18
C ASN A 37 -4.92 -13.05 -7.04
N ILE A 38 -4.19 -12.50 -8.01
CA ILE A 38 -2.73 -12.35 -7.98
C ILE A 38 -2.31 -11.46 -6.79
N ARG A 39 -2.94 -10.30 -6.62
CA ARG A 39 -2.64 -9.39 -5.49
C ARG A 39 -2.92 -10.03 -4.14
N LYS A 40 -4.07 -10.67 -3.99
CA LYS A 40 -4.47 -11.36 -2.76
C LYS A 40 -3.50 -12.50 -2.41
N PHE A 41 -3.13 -13.31 -3.38
CA PHE A 41 -2.17 -14.40 -3.21
C PHE A 41 -0.79 -13.88 -2.78
N LEU A 42 -0.24 -12.91 -3.52
CA LEU A 42 1.07 -12.33 -3.23
C LEU A 42 1.11 -11.64 -1.86
N LYS A 43 0.08 -10.87 -1.52
CA LYS A 43 0.01 -10.19 -0.23
C LYS A 43 0.00 -11.18 0.93
N LYS A 44 -0.76 -12.28 0.80
CA LYS A 44 -0.82 -13.34 1.82
C LYS A 44 0.51 -14.07 1.96
N LYS A 45 1.13 -14.44 0.84
CA LYS A 45 2.36 -15.25 0.84
C LYS A 45 3.60 -14.45 1.27
N LEU A 46 3.68 -13.19 0.86
CA LEU A 46 4.83 -12.30 1.09
C LEU A 46 4.59 -11.29 2.22
N TYR A 47 3.65 -11.54 3.11
CA TYR A 47 3.32 -10.62 4.20
C TYR A 47 4.54 -10.28 5.08
N SER A 48 5.39 -11.27 5.39
CA SER A 48 6.61 -11.11 6.19
C SER A 48 7.70 -10.27 5.50
N ALA A 49 7.64 -10.17 4.16
CA ALA A 49 8.58 -9.38 3.38
C ALA A 49 8.24 -7.88 3.37
N GLY A 50 7.05 -7.48 3.86
CA GLY A 50 6.59 -6.10 3.86
C GLY A 50 6.34 -5.59 2.43
N VAL A 51 5.30 -6.10 1.77
CA VAL A 51 4.90 -5.66 0.45
C VAL A 51 4.06 -4.39 0.55
N SER A 52 4.57 -3.30 -0.03
CA SER A 52 3.90 -2.00 -0.07
C SER A 52 2.76 -2.01 -1.09
N ARG A 53 3.10 -2.19 -2.36
CA ARG A 53 2.15 -2.21 -3.48
C ARG A 53 2.57 -3.21 -4.54
N ILE A 54 1.62 -3.59 -5.39
CA ILE A 54 1.80 -4.52 -6.49
C ILE A 54 1.22 -3.85 -7.74
N GLU A 55 2.08 -3.53 -8.70
CA GLU A 55 1.68 -3.03 -10.02
C GLU A 55 1.61 -4.19 -11.00
N ILE A 56 0.61 -4.17 -11.88
CA ILE A 56 0.40 -5.21 -12.90
C ILE A 56 0.32 -4.54 -14.26
N GLU A 57 1.24 -4.91 -15.16
CA GLU A 57 1.27 -4.47 -16.54
C GLU A 57 0.90 -5.68 -17.42
N ARG A 58 -0.10 -5.53 -18.30
CA ARG A 58 -0.49 -6.58 -19.23
C ARG A 58 -0.15 -6.20 -20.66
N ALA A 59 0.50 -7.11 -21.36
CA ALA A 59 0.64 -7.10 -22.79
C ALA A 59 -0.15 -8.28 -23.39
N SER A 60 -0.19 -8.40 -24.73
CA SER A 60 -0.97 -9.46 -25.41
C SER A 60 -0.67 -10.85 -24.83
N ASP A 61 0.62 -11.22 -24.71
CA ASP A 61 1.04 -12.58 -24.38
C ASP A 61 1.69 -12.73 -23.00
N ARG A 62 1.87 -11.61 -22.27
CA ARG A 62 2.58 -11.63 -20.99
C ARG A 62 1.94 -10.73 -19.95
N VAL A 63 2.04 -11.15 -18.70
CA VAL A 63 1.67 -10.37 -17.52
C VAL A 63 2.94 -10.08 -16.72
N LYS A 64 3.27 -8.81 -16.56
CA LYS A 64 4.39 -8.36 -15.73
C LYS A 64 3.86 -7.88 -14.38
N VAL A 65 4.32 -8.50 -13.32
CA VAL A 65 3.96 -8.17 -11.94
C VAL A 65 5.15 -7.51 -11.27
N ILE A 66 5.00 -6.27 -10.85
CA ILE A 66 6.05 -5.50 -10.18
C ILE A 66 5.69 -5.43 -8.69
N ILE A 67 6.54 -6.00 -7.85
CA ILE A 67 6.35 -6.08 -6.41
C ILE A 67 7.26 -5.07 -5.72
N TYR A 68 6.67 -4.10 -5.01
CA TYR A 68 7.40 -3.16 -4.17
C TYR A 68 7.47 -3.71 -2.74
N THR A 69 8.67 -3.99 -2.26
CA THR A 69 8.90 -4.61 -0.95
C THR A 69 9.99 -3.91 -0.16
N ALA A 70 9.84 -3.92 1.17
CA ALA A 70 10.89 -3.42 2.08
C ALA A 70 12.07 -4.39 2.23
N LYS A 71 11.84 -5.70 2.00
CA LYS A 71 12.86 -6.74 2.19
C LYS A 71 12.98 -7.62 0.94
N PRO A 72 13.62 -7.13 -0.12
CA PRO A 72 13.73 -7.87 -1.38
C PRO A 72 14.43 -9.22 -1.23
N GLY A 73 15.40 -9.34 -0.34
CA GLY A 73 16.12 -10.59 -0.07
C GLY A 73 15.22 -11.73 0.40
N VAL A 74 14.15 -11.42 1.15
CA VAL A 74 13.17 -12.43 1.61
C VAL A 74 12.32 -12.93 0.45
N VAL A 75 11.99 -12.06 -0.50
CA VAL A 75 11.17 -12.42 -1.68
C VAL A 75 11.99 -13.23 -2.68
N ILE A 76 13.25 -12.85 -2.89
CA ILE A 76 14.14 -13.54 -3.84
C ILE A 76 14.55 -14.91 -3.27
N GLY A 77 14.87 -14.97 -1.97
CA GLY A 77 15.39 -16.15 -1.31
C GLY A 77 16.82 -16.51 -1.70
N LYS A 78 17.35 -17.58 -1.14
CA LYS A 78 18.69 -18.06 -1.46
C LYS A 78 18.76 -18.55 -2.91
N GLY A 79 19.62 -17.92 -3.72
CA GLY A 79 19.80 -18.28 -5.13
C GLY A 79 18.56 -18.11 -6.01
N GLY A 80 17.55 -17.33 -5.59
CA GLY A 80 16.33 -17.13 -6.37
C GLY A 80 15.27 -18.23 -6.21
N ALA A 81 15.46 -19.20 -5.30
CA ALA A 81 14.55 -20.33 -5.16
C ALA A 81 13.13 -19.95 -4.75
N GLU A 82 12.97 -18.92 -3.88
CA GLU A 82 11.65 -18.51 -3.41
C GLU A 82 10.84 -17.79 -4.50
N ILE A 83 11.48 -16.90 -5.28
CA ILE A 83 10.80 -16.23 -6.38
C ILE A 83 10.34 -17.20 -7.47
N GLU A 84 11.12 -18.25 -7.74
CA GLU A 84 10.72 -19.28 -8.71
C GLU A 84 9.52 -20.08 -8.23
N LYS A 85 9.45 -20.42 -6.94
CA LYS A 85 8.27 -21.06 -6.33
C LYS A 85 7.04 -20.17 -6.46
N VAL A 86 7.18 -18.89 -6.08
CA VAL A 86 6.10 -17.90 -6.20
C VAL A 86 5.62 -17.80 -7.65
N LYS A 87 6.55 -17.72 -8.61
CA LYS A 87 6.23 -17.66 -10.04
C LYS A 87 5.48 -18.90 -10.53
N LYS A 88 5.93 -20.10 -10.14
CA LYS A 88 5.26 -21.35 -10.50
C LYS A 88 3.83 -21.44 -9.94
N GLU A 89 3.61 -20.99 -8.71
CA GLU A 89 2.29 -20.97 -8.10
C GLU A 89 1.37 -19.93 -8.74
N MET A 90 1.90 -18.75 -9.05
CA MET A 90 1.15 -17.70 -9.76
C MET A 90 0.79 -18.12 -11.19
N GLN A 91 1.65 -18.90 -11.87
CA GLN A 91 1.36 -19.41 -13.20
C GLN A 91 0.11 -20.30 -13.26
N LYS A 92 -0.32 -20.84 -12.11
CA LYS A 92 -1.60 -21.58 -12.01
C LYS A 92 -2.84 -20.69 -11.99
N LEU A 93 -2.65 -19.38 -11.77
CA LEU A 93 -3.74 -18.40 -11.69
C LEU A 93 -3.98 -17.67 -13.02
N THR A 94 -3.07 -17.81 -13.99
CA THR A 94 -3.16 -17.15 -15.29
C THR A 94 -2.59 -18.03 -16.39
N ASP A 95 -3.21 -18.00 -17.56
CA ASP A 95 -2.76 -18.75 -18.75
C ASP A 95 -1.62 -18.05 -19.49
N LYS A 96 -1.39 -16.77 -19.19
CA LYS A 96 -0.36 -15.96 -19.84
C LYS A 96 1.00 -16.12 -19.19
N LYS A 97 2.07 -15.88 -19.96
CA LYS A 97 3.45 -15.94 -19.46
C LYS A 97 3.68 -14.86 -18.39
N LEU A 98 4.06 -15.27 -17.18
CA LEU A 98 4.34 -14.38 -16.06
C LEU A 98 5.80 -13.93 -16.02
N VAL A 99 5.99 -12.62 -15.81
CA VAL A 99 7.28 -12.00 -15.50
C VAL A 99 7.13 -11.30 -14.16
N VAL A 100 8.00 -11.59 -13.19
CA VAL A 100 8.00 -10.97 -11.86
C VAL A 100 9.22 -10.08 -11.75
N ASP A 101 8.98 -8.83 -11.39
CA ASP A 101 10.01 -7.82 -11.13
C ASP A 101 9.91 -7.37 -9.66
N ILE A 102 11.04 -7.18 -8.98
CA ILE A 102 11.07 -6.79 -7.58
C ILE A 102 11.74 -5.42 -7.48
N LYS A 103 11.02 -4.47 -6.86
CA LYS A 103 11.55 -3.15 -6.56
C LYS A 103 11.65 -2.93 -5.06
N GLU A 104 12.80 -2.45 -4.61
CA GLU A 104 13.04 -2.16 -3.21
C GLU A 104 12.42 -0.83 -2.79
N VAL A 105 11.74 -0.83 -1.64
CA VAL A 105 11.31 0.37 -0.93
C VAL A 105 12.41 0.78 0.05
N LYS A 106 13.29 1.70 -0.36
CA LYS A 106 14.47 2.14 0.42
C LYS A 106 14.12 2.72 1.80
N ARG A 107 12.95 3.34 1.96
CA ARG A 107 12.51 3.99 3.20
C ARG A 107 11.12 3.53 3.57
N PRO A 108 10.96 2.38 4.26
CA PRO A 108 9.65 1.82 4.61
C PRO A 108 8.81 2.73 5.53
N ASP A 109 9.45 3.53 6.38
CA ASP A 109 8.77 4.49 7.26
C ASP A 109 8.14 5.69 6.51
N LYS A 110 8.41 5.88 5.21
CA LYS A 110 7.75 6.85 4.33
C LYS A 110 6.59 6.25 3.52
N ASP A 111 6.34 4.97 3.65
CA ASP A 111 5.29 4.25 2.94
C ASP A 111 4.11 4.02 3.86
N ALA A 112 2.94 4.54 3.49
CA ALA A 112 1.77 4.51 4.36
C ALA A 112 1.26 3.08 4.62
N GLN A 113 1.36 2.19 3.63
CA GLN A 113 0.91 0.81 3.76
C GLN A 113 1.79 0.02 4.74
N LEU A 114 3.11 0.17 4.63
CA LEU A 114 4.07 -0.49 5.52
C LEU A 114 3.98 0.02 6.96
N VAL A 115 3.74 1.32 7.14
CA VAL A 115 3.50 1.91 8.46
C VAL A 115 2.19 1.40 9.06
N ALA A 116 1.11 1.28 8.27
CA ALA A 116 -0.17 0.74 8.73
C ALA A 116 -0.03 -0.73 9.18
N GLU A 117 0.67 -1.56 8.40
CA GLU A 117 0.94 -2.96 8.75
C GLU A 117 1.82 -3.11 9.99
N ASN A 118 2.79 -2.21 10.17
CA ASN A 118 3.63 -2.19 11.37
C ASN A 118 2.81 -1.84 12.62
N ILE A 119 1.88 -0.88 12.53
CA ILE A 119 0.96 -0.56 13.63
C ILE A 119 0.06 -1.78 13.92
N ALA A 120 -0.51 -2.41 12.88
CA ALA A 120 -1.36 -3.58 13.02
C ALA A 120 -0.62 -4.74 13.74
N LEU A 121 0.60 -5.05 13.31
CA LEU A 121 1.44 -6.06 13.94
C LEU A 121 1.74 -5.76 15.42
N GLN A 122 1.98 -4.49 15.78
CA GLN A 122 2.18 -4.11 17.18
C GLN A 122 0.89 -4.29 18.00
N LEU A 123 -0.28 -4.02 17.43
CA LEU A 123 -1.56 -4.24 18.09
C LEU A 123 -1.85 -5.72 18.33
N GLU A 124 -1.53 -6.58 17.37
CA GLU A 124 -1.60 -8.04 17.51
C GLU A 124 -0.68 -8.57 18.62
N ASN A 125 0.50 -7.96 18.75
CA ASN A 125 1.45 -8.22 19.83
C ASN A 125 1.07 -7.56 21.17
N ARG A 126 -0.18 -7.12 21.33
CA ARG A 126 -0.73 -6.53 22.55
C ARG A 126 -0.02 -5.25 23.04
N VAL A 127 0.64 -4.53 22.17
CA VAL A 127 1.19 -3.21 22.47
C VAL A 127 0.02 -2.22 22.59
N SER A 128 0.08 -1.31 23.57
CA SER A 128 -0.92 -0.24 23.70
C SER A 128 -1.04 0.56 22.40
N PHE A 129 -2.26 0.74 21.90
CA PHE A 129 -2.54 1.44 20.65
C PHE A 129 -1.93 2.85 20.60
N ARG A 130 -1.97 3.58 21.76
CA ARG A 130 -1.35 4.91 21.87
C ARG A 130 0.15 4.87 21.65
N ARG A 131 0.83 3.89 22.23
CA ARG A 131 2.27 3.71 22.09
C ARG A 131 2.64 3.28 20.66
N ALA A 132 1.90 2.34 20.11
CA ALA A 132 2.11 1.86 18.73
C ALA A 132 1.99 3.01 17.70
N MET A 133 0.90 3.79 17.77
CA MET A 133 0.68 4.94 16.88
C MET A 133 1.78 5.99 17.03
N LYS A 134 2.06 6.47 18.25
CA LYS A 134 3.07 7.52 18.49
C LYS A 134 4.49 7.08 18.08
N SER A 135 4.85 5.83 18.37
CA SER A 135 6.17 5.29 17.99
C SER A 135 6.35 5.25 16.47
N CYS A 136 5.35 4.77 15.73
CA CYS A 136 5.39 4.74 14.27
C CYS A 136 5.39 6.16 13.68
N MET A 137 4.56 7.08 14.18
CA MET A 137 4.55 8.47 13.76
C MET A 137 5.91 9.14 13.95
N GLY A 138 6.53 8.98 15.12
CA GLY A 138 7.85 9.56 15.40
C GLY A 138 8.95 9.02 14.47
N ARG A 139 8.92 7.73 14.10
CA ARG A 139 9.86 7.17 13.10
C ARG A 139 9.62 7.76 11.71
N SER A 140 8.37 7.85 11.29
CA SER A 140 8.02 8.42 10.00
C SER A 140 8.44 9.90 9.92
N MET A 141 8.20 10.71 10.95
CA MET A 141 8.63 12.10 11.00
C MET A 141 10.16 12.25 10.92
N LYS A 142 10.92 11.39 11.65
CA LYS A 142 12.39 11.33 11.55
C LYS A 142 12.87 10.96 10.16
N SER A 143 12.11 10.19 9.38
CA SER A 143 12.45 9.85 8.01
C SER A 143 12.31 11.03 7.03
N GLY A 144 11.76 12.17 7.47
CA GLY A 144 11.66 13.42 6.72
C GLY A 144 10.38 13.49 5.85
N ILE A 145 9.24 13.13 6.41
CA ILE A 145 7.91 13.45 5.86
C ILE A 145 7.43 14.81 6.39
N LYS A 146 6.49 15.45 5.71
CA LYS A 146 5.95 16.77 6.12
C LYS A 146 4.76 16.66 7.07
N GLY A 147 4.12 15.50 7.12
CA GLY A 147 3.03 15.23 8.04
C GLY A 147 2.51 13.81 7.96
N ILE A 148 1.95 13.36 9.05
CA ILE A 148 1.34 12.03 9.19
C ILE A 148 0.06 12.11 10.01
N LYS A 149 -0.94 11.34 9.60
CA LYS A 149 -2.16 11.08 10.37
C LYS A 149 -2.38 9.58 10.45
N THR A 150 -2.63 9.09 11.65
CA THR A 150 -2.97 7.71 11.92
C THR A 150 -4.34 7.64 12.59
N ALA A 151 -5.13 6.65 12.24
CA ALA A 151 -6.40 6.37 12.87
C ALA A 151 -6.52 4.87 13.14
N VAL A 152 -6.94 4.52 14.34
CA VAL A 152 -7.23 3.14 14.72
C VAL A 152 -8.66 3.07 15.20
N SER A 153 -9.43 2.11 14.69
CA SER A 153 -10.86 1.94 14.97
C SER A 153 -11.18 0.49 15.33
N GLY A 154 -12.11 0.34 16.27
CA GLY A 154 -12.56 -0.95 16.79
C GLY A 154 -12.61 -0.99 18.32
N ARG A 155 -12.54 -2.18 18.92
CA ARG A 155 -12.53 -2.39 20.37
C ARG A 155 -11.13 -2.13 20.94
N LEU A 156 -10.78 -0.86 21.08
CA LEU A 156 -9.44 -0.43 21.51
C LEU A 156 -9.17 -0.84 22.94
N GLY A 157 -8.11 -1.61 23.16
CA GLY A 157 -7.74 -2.13 24.48
C GLY A 157 -8.70 -3.15 25.05
N GLY A 158 -9.57 -3.77 24.21
CA GLY A 158 -10.57 -4.74 24.64
C GLY A 158 -11.87 -4.13 25.18
N ALA A 159 -12.09 -2.82 25.00
CA ALA A 159 -13.33 -2.15 25.41
C ALA A 159 -14.55 -2.75 24.69
N ASP A 160 -15.70 -2.83 25.38
CA ASP A 160 -16.93 -3.38 24.79
C ASP A 160 -17.47 -2.51 23.65
N ILE A 161 -17.40 -1.18 23.84
CA ILE A 161 -17.85 -0.22 22.83
C ILE A 161 -16.68 0.13 21.92
N ALA A 162 -16.87 -0.10 20.61
CA ALA A 162 -15.91 0.28 19.61
C ALA A 162 -15.82 1.81 19.47
N ARG A 163 -14.60 2.32 19.31
CA ARG A 163 -14.35 3.73 19.06
C ARG A 163 -13.22 3.94 18.08
N THR A 164 -13.10 5.14 17.55
CA THR A 164 -12.00 5.54 16.68
C THR A 164 -11.15 6.58 17.40
N GLU A 165 -9.86 6.29 17.46
CA GLU A 165 -8.85 7.22 17.97
C GLU A 165 -7.92 7.61 16.83
N PHE A 166 -7.58 8.88 16.76
CA PHE A 166 -6.66 9.37 15.72
C PHE A 166 -5.63 10.32 16.31
N TYR A 167 -4.43 10.29 15.74
CA TYR A 167 -3.35 11.22 16.04
C TYR A 167 -2.83 11.79 14.73
N SER A 168 -2.44 13.05 14.75
CA SER A 168 -1.82 13.73 13.60
C SER A 168 -0.63 14.54 14.06
N GLU A 169 0.40 14.62 13.21
CA GLU A 169 1.61 15.41 13.41
C GLU A 169 2.02 16.03 12.08
N GLY A 170 2.36 17.31 12.09
CA GLY A 170 2.63 18.07 10.88
C GLY A 170 1.38 18.47 10.10
N THR A 171 1.54 18.80 8.82
CA THR A 171 0.46 19.27 7.94
C THR A 171 0.02 18.17 6.98
N ILE A 172 -1.31 18.01 6.77
CA ILE A 172 -1.87 17.03 5.85
C ILE A 172 -3.01 17.66 5.05
N PRO A 173 -2.71 18.32 3.93
CA PRO A 173 -3.71 18.99 3.11
C PRO A 173 -4.46 18.00 2.22
N LEU A 174 -5.50 17.35 2.74
CA LEU A 174 -6.24 16.30 2.01
C LEU A 174 -6.97 16.83 0.78
N GLN A 175 -7.41 18.10 0.79
CA GLN A 175 -8.12 18.72 -0.34
C GLN A 175 -7.19 19.12 -1.49
N THR A 176 -5.90 19.36 -1.22
CA THR A 176 -4.95 19.83 -2.23
C THR A 176 -4.55 18.69 -3.15
N LEU A 177 -4.96 18.76 -4.42
CA LEU A 177 -4.68 17.69 -5.41
C LEU A 177 -3.20 17.52 -5.73
N ARG A 178 -2.44 18.62 -5.74
CA ARG A 178 -0.98 18.60 -5.97
C ARG A 178 -0.17 18.04 -4.79
N ALA A 179 -0.81 17.84 -3.63
CA ALA A 179 -0.15 17.26 -2.46
C ALA A 179 0.03 15.74 -2.63
N ASP A 180 1.28 15.27 -2.57
CA ASP A 180 1.58 13.84 -2.60
C ASP A 180 1.24 13.20 -1.25
N ILE A 181 0.03 12.66 -1.17
CA ILE A 181 -0.46 11.96 0.01
C ILE A 181 -0.51 10.47 -0.31
N ASP A 182 0.20 9.70 0.50
CA ASP A 182 0.17 8.26 0.49
C ASP A 182 -0.83 7.75 1.52
N TYR A 183 -1.56 6.68 1.21
CA TYR A 183 -2.60 6.13 2.05
C TYR A 183 -2.39 4.64 2.23
N GLY A 184 -2.45 4.17 3.46
CA GLY A 184 -2.36 2.76 3.81
C GLY A 184 -3.51 2.32 4.70
N PHE A 185 -3.96 1.09 4.49
CA PHE A 185 -4.96 0.43 5.31
C PHE A 185 -4.48 -0.95 5.70
N ALA A 186 -4.61 -1.29 6.99
CA ALA A 186 -4.32 -2.62 7.51
C ALA A 186 -5.34 -3.02 8.56
N GLU A 187 -5.56 -4.31 8.72
CA GLU A 187 -6.37 -4.89 9.78
C GLU A 187 -5.46 -5.64 10.74
N ALA A 188 -5.69 -5.47 12.03
CA ALA A 188 -5.04 -6.22 13.10
C ALA A 188 -6.03 -7.23 13.68
N ASP A 189 -5.66 -8.50 13.68
CA ASP A 189 -6.47 -9.58 14.26
C ASP A 189 -6.16 -9.71 15.75
N THR A 190 -7.06 -9.22 16.60
CA THR A 190 -6.92 -9.31 18.06
C THR A 190 -7.88 -10.32 18.65
N THR A 191 -7.63 -10.73 19.90
CA THR A 191 -8.54 -11.65 20.64
C THR A 191 -9.95 -11.09 20.83
N TYR A 192 -10.12 -9.77 20.74
CA TYR A 192 -11.42 -9.07 20.90
C TYR A 192 -12.07 -8.71 19.57
N GLY A 193 -11.48 -9.12 18.45
CA GLY A 193 -11.95 -8.82 17.10
C GLY A 193 -10.94 -8.04 16.28
N LYS A 194 -11.34 -7.63 15.08
CA LYS A 194 -10.47 -6.88 14.16
C LYS A 194 -10.42 -5.39 14.51
N LEU A 195 -9.21 -4.84 14.44
CA LEU A 195 -8.97 -3.41 14.52
C LEU A 195 -8.56 -2.89 13.15
N GLY A 196 -9.25 -1.86 12.65
CA GLY A 196 -8.89 -1.20 11.40
C GLY A 196 -7.86 -0.09 11.64
N VAL A 197 -6.75 -0.13 10.92
CA VAL A 197 -5.69 0.89 10.97
C VAL A 197 -5.67 1.63 9.64
N LYS A 198 -5.75 2.96 9.68
CA LYS A 198 -5.64 3.85 8.51
C LYS A 198 -4.49 4.82 8.74
N VAL A 199 -3.65 4.99 7.72
CA VAL A 199 -2.49 5.90 7.78
C VAL A 199 -2.49 6.79 6.54
N TRP A 200 -2.26 8.07 6.75
CA TRP A 200 -2.05 9.08 5.70
C TRP A 200 -0.67 9.70 5.92
N ILE A 201 0.16 9.70 4.90
CA ILE A 201 1.50 10.30 4.92
C ILE A 201 1.58 11.37 3.85
N TYR A 202 1.92 12.58 4.26
CA TYR A 202 2.17 13.69 3.35
C TYR A 202 3.67 13.81 3.07
N LYS A 203 4.04 13.59 1.81
CA LYS A 203 5.44 13.62 1.34
C LYS A 203 5.88 15.00 0.85
N GLY A 204 4.94 15.84 0.46
CA GLY A 204 5.18 17.18 -0.08
C GLY A 204 4.28 17.48 -1.26
N GLU A 205 4.49 18.62 -1.90
CA GLU A 205 3.75 19.00 -3.11
C GLU A 205 4.54 18.61 -4.37
N VAL A 206 3.82 18.14 -5.37
CA VAL A 206 4.32 17.89 -6.72
C VAL A 206 3.88 19.07 -7.58
N LEU A 207 4.83 19.93 -7.95
CA LEU A 207 4.58 21.05 -8.85
C LEU A 207 4.81 20.58 -10.30
N PRO A 208 4.01 21.07 -11.27
CA PRO A 208 4.21 20.75 -12.67
C PRO A 208 5.56 21.30 -13.15
N THR A 209 6.45 20.43 -13.59
CA THR A 209 7.69 20.81 -14.28
C THR A 209 7.39 21.12 -15.74
N LYS A 210 8.22 21.95 -16.41
CA LYS A 210 8.03 22.32 -17.84
C LYS A 210 7.84 21.09 -18.75
N ALA A 211 8.53 19.98 -18.47
CA ALA A 211 8.41 18.74 -19.22
C ALA A 211 7.04 18.06 -19.11
N ASN A 212 6.29 18.28 -18.02
CA ASN A 212 4.95 17.70 -17.85
C ASN A 212 3.84 18.57 -18.49
N LYS A 213 4.16 19.81 -18.93
CA LYS A 213 3.19 20.68 -19.62
C LYS A 213 3.04 20.33 -21.10
N GLU A 214 4.08 19.80 -21.72
CA GLU A 214 4.05 19.44 -23.15
C GLU A 214 3.29 18.13 -23.45
N GLY A 215 2.98 17.33 -22.42
CA GLY A 215 2.22 16.08 -22.56
C GLY A 215 0.70 16.21 -22.35
N SER A 216 0.20 17.37 -21.88
CA SER A 216 -1.24 17.59 -21.63
C SER A 216 -1.99 18.25 -22.78
N ASP A 217 -1.27 18.73 -23.82
CA ASP A 217 -1.83 19.40 -24.99
C ASP A 217 -1.83 18.51 -26.26
N LYS A 218 -1.84 17.17 -26.09
CA LYS A 218 -1.99 16.22 -27.19
C LYS A 218 -3.18 15.31 -26.99
#